data_15a1106e2f2941d60416a6d801444242
#
_entry.id   15a1106e2f2941d60416a6d801444242
#
_cell.length_a   1.000
_cell.length_b   1.000
_cell.length_c   1.000
_cell.angle_alpha   90.00
_cell.angle_beta   90.00
_cell.angle_gamma   90.00
#
_symmetry.space_group_name_H-M   'P 1'
#
loop_
_entity.id
_entity.type
_entity.pdbx_description
1 polymer ?
#
loop_
_entity_poly.entity_id
_entity_poly.type
_entity_poly.pdbx_seq_one_letter_code
_entity_poly.pdbx_strand_id
1 'polypeptide(L)'
;MEVYYDKDANLDLLKEKTIAVIGYGSQGHAHANNLKDSGLNVILGLRDGSGSAEKATEAGFEVMSNAKAAAKADMVMFLIPDEFQGKTYAEDIEPNLKEGATIAFAHGFNIHYGQIKPRPDLDVVMIAPKGPGHTVRGQYNIGAGVPCLVAIQQDASGDALANSIAYASAIGGGRAGIITVSYTHLRAHET
;
A
#
# COMPACT_ATOMS: atom_id res chain seq x y z
N MET A 1 -18.84 -1.98 10.73
CA MET A 1 -18.42 -2.32 9.36
C MET A 1 -19.10 -1.33 8.43
N GLU A 2 -18.32 -0.50 7.76
CA GLU A 2 -18.81 0.50 6.82
C GLU A 2 -18.28 0.17 5.44
N VAL A 3 -19.04 0.54 4.41
CA VAL A 3 -18.67 0.32 3.01
C VAL A 3 -18.61 1.66 2.30
N TYR A 4 -17.48 1.92 1.67
CA TYR A 4 -17.21 3.15 0.92
C TYR A 4 -17.06 2.85 -0.56
N TYR A 5 -17.38 3.82 -1.38
CA TYR A 5 -17.27 3.77 -2.84
C TYR A 5 -16.44 4.96 -3.35
N ASP A 6 -16.19 5.03 -4.66
CA ASP A 6 -15.42 6.12 -5.26
C ASP A 6 -15.95 7.52 -4.91
N LYS A 7 -17.27 7.67 -4.77
CA LYS A 7 -17.91 8.94 -4.37
C LYS A 7 -17.55 9.39 -2.95
N ASP A 8 -17.13 8.45 -2.11
CA ASP A 8 -16.79 8.70 -0.70
C ASP A 8 -15.27 8.93 -0.53
N ALA A 9 -14.49 8.72 -1.60
CA ALA A 9 -13.04 8.87 -1.61
C ALA A 9 -12.62 10.25 -2.13
N ASN A 10 -11.62 10.84 -1.50
CA ASN A 10 -11.01 12.08 -1.96
C ASN A 10 -9.55 11.83 -2.37
N LEU A 11 -9.30 11.64 -3.68
CA LEU A 11 -7.97 11.39 -4.21
C LEU A 11 -7.03 12.59 -4.07
N ASP A 12 -7.55 13.81 -3.91
CA ASP A 12 -6.73 15.01 -3.74
C ASP A 12 -5.85 14.94 -2.48
N LEU A 13 -6.26 14.15 -1.48
CA LEU A 13 -5.45 13.88 -0.27
C LEU A 13 -4.09 13.22 -0.58
N LEU A 14 -3.97 12.55 -1.73
CA LEU A 14 -2.76 11.82 -2.11
C LEU A 14 -2.01 12.45 -3.29
N LYS A 15 -2.57 13.48 -3.97
CA LYS A 15 -1.97 14.08 -5.17
C LYS A 15 -0.59 14.70 -4.92
N GLU A 16 -0.42 15.35 -3.79
CA GLU A 16 0.85 15.98 -3.40
C GLU A 16 1.79 15.03 -2.63
N LYS A 17 1.33 13.80 -2.39
CA LYS A 17 2.11 12.80 -1.66
C LYS A 17 2.88 11.90 -2.62
N THR A 18 4.08 11.51 -2.21
CA THR A 18 4.86 10.47 -2.87
C THR A 18 4.55 9.12 -2.23
N ILE A 19 4.08 8.17 -3.02
CA ILE A 19 3.78 6.82 -2.60
C ILE A 19 4.92 5.90 -3.06
N ALA A 20 5.63 5.28 -2.13
CA ALA A 20 6.59 4.23 -2.42
C ALA A 20 5.93 2.86 -2.33
N VAL A 21 6.01 2.09 -3.40
CA VAL A 21 5.63 0.67 -3.40
C VAL A 21 6.90 -0.15 -3.27
N ILE A 22 6.99 -0.95 -2.20
CA ILE A 22 8.14 -1.83 -1.93
C ILE A 22 7.83 -3.20 -2.50
N GLY A 23 8.52 -3.55 -3.58
CA GLY A 23 8.30 -4.76 -4.36
C GLY A 23 7.48 -4.52 -5.63
N TYR A 24 7.76 -5.32 -6.68
CA TYR A 24 7.08 -5.24 -7.97
C TYR A 24 6.71 -6.63 -8.49
N GLY A 25 6.25 -7.49 -7.56
CA GLY A 25 5.59 -8.76 -7.88
C GLY A 25 4.15 -8.53 -8.36
N SER A 26 3.31 -9.56 -8.30
CA SER A 26 1.94 -9.49 -8.83
C SER A 26 1.11 -8.34 -8.21
N GLN A 27 1.12 -8.21 -6.88
CA GLN A 27 0.41 -7.11 -6.20
C GLN A 27 1.12 -5.77 -6.40
N GLY A 28 2.45 -5.72 -6.29
CA GLY A 28 3.21 -4.49 -6.48
C GLY A 28 3.01 -3.90 -7.87
N HIS A 29 3.02 -4.73 -8.91
CA HIS A 29 2.70 -4.35 -10.27
C HIS A 29 1.28 -3.75 -10.37
N ALA A 30 0.28 -4.43 -9.81
CA ALA A 30 -1.11 -3.97 -9.88
C ALA A 30 -1.31 -2.64 -9.15
N HIS A 31 -0.86 -2.55 -7.89
CA HIS A 31 -0.99 -1.32 -7.10
C HIS A 31 -0.27 -0.15 -7.77
N ALA A 32 1.01 -0.31 -8.11
CA ALA A 32 1.81 0.78 -8.68
C ALA A 32 1.20 1.32 -9.98
N ASN A 33 0.81 0.44 -10.91
CA ASN A 33 0.22 0.87 -12.17
C ASN A 33 -1.16 1.51 -11.98
N ASN A 34 -2.03 0.96 -11.12
CA ASN A 34 -3.36 1.53 -10.88
C ASN A 34 -3.26 2.91 -10.21
N LEU A 35 -2.37 3.08 -9.23
CA LEU A 35 -2.10 4.38 -8.60
C LEU A 35 -1.60 5.40 -9.61
N LYS A 36 -0.64 5.01 -10.46
CA LYS A 36 -0.10 5.87 -11.52
C LYS A 36 -1.18 6.28 -12.52
N ASP A 37 -1.99 5.32 -12.99
CA ASP A 37 -3.10 5.60 -13.92
C ASP A 37 -4.21 6.45 -13.27
N SER A 38 -4.30 6.46 -11.93
CA SER A 38 -5.17 7.35 -11.17
C SER A 38 -4.57 8.75 -10.93
N GLY A 39 -3.39 9.04 -11.49
CA GLY A 39 -2.75 10.36 -11.46
C GLY A 39 -1.94 10.63 -10.19
N LEU A 40 -1.55 9.59 -9.44
CA LEU A 40 -0.75 9.73 -8.22
C LEU A 40 0.74 9.57 -8.50
N ASN A 41 1.56 10.19 -7.65
CA ASN A 41 3.01 10.10 -7.72
C ASN A 41 3.52 8.81 -7.05
N VAL A 42 4.03 7.87 -7.87
CA VAL A 42 4.46 6.54 -7.43
C VAL A 42 5.91 6.32 -7.76
N ILE A 43 6.68 5.89 -6.76
CA ILE A 43 8.06 5.42 -6.89
C ILE A 43 8.15 3.95 -6.42
N LEU A 44 9.17 3.24 -6.86
CA LEU A 44 9.37 1.84 -6.50
C LEU A 44 10.66 1.64 -5.70
N GLY A 45 10.53 0.98 -4.55
CA GLY A 45 11.64 0.47 -3.79
C GLY A 45 11.87 -1.00 -4.12
N LEU A 46 13.05 -1.32 -4.63
CA LEU A 46 13.45 -2.69 -4.96
C LEU A 46 14.82 -2.99 -4.37
N ARG A 47 15.05 -4.25 -4.01
CA ARG A 47 16.40 -4.72 -3.62
C ARG A 47 17.34 -4.69 -4.80
N ASP A 48 18.63 -4.54 -4.55
CA ASP A 48 19.65 -4.62 -5.57
C ASP A 48 19.59 -5.98 -6.29
N GLY A 49 19.72 -5.97 -7.61
CA GLY A 49 19.63 -7.16 -8.45
C GLY A 49 18.22 -7.76 -8.57
N SER A 50 17.17 -6.99 -8.24
CA SER A 50 15.79 -7.44 -8.43
C SER A 50 15.51 -7.70 -9.93
N GLY A 51 15.04 -8.91 -10.26
CA GLY A 51 14.61 -9.25 -11.62
C GLY A 51 13.40 -8.45 -12.13
N SER A 52 12.75 -7.68 -11.27
CA SER A 52 11.62 -6.85 -11.65
C SER A 52 12.01 -5.40 -11.98
N ALA A 53 13.27 -5.01 -11.74
CA ALA A 53 13.72 -3.62 -11.91
C ALA A 53 13.61 -3.14 -13.36
N GLU A 54 13.99 -3.96 -14.32
CA GLU A 54 13.88 -3.65 -15.75
C GLU A 54 12.44 -3.41 -16.17
N LYS A 55 11.53 -4.35 -15.84
CA LYS A 55 10.10 -4.23 -16.13
C LYS A 55 9.46 -2.98 -15.48
N ALA A 56 9.89 -2.65 -14.28
CA ALA A 56 9.41 -1.47 -13.57
C ALA A 56 9.88 -0.17 -14.26
N THR A 57 11.14 -0.14 -14.71
CA THR A 57 11.71 0.99 -15.45
C THR A 57 11.04 1.15 -16.81
N GLU A 58 10.81 0.05 -17.55
CA GLU A 58 10.09 0.06 -18.84
C GLU A 58 8.65 0.55 -18.67
N ALA A 59 8.00 0.26 -17.54
CA ALA A 59 6.68 0.80 -17.20
C ALA A 59 6.72 2.28 -16.80
N GLY A 60 7.90 2.92 -16.81
CA GLY A 60 8.10 4.35 -16.56
C GLY A 60 8.03 4.73 -15.09
N PHE A 61 8.44 3.85 -14.18
CA PHE A 61 8.61 4.16 -12.77
C PHE A 61 10.04 4.60 -12.45
N GLU A 62 10.18 5.51 -11.50
CA GLU A 62 11.45 5.77 -10.83
C GLU A 62 11.73 4.61 -9.87
N VAL A 63 12.79 3.83 -10.16
CA VAL A 63 13.19 2.65 -9.37
C VAL A 63 14.45 3.00 -8.57
N MET A 64 14.43 2.66 -7.29
CA MET A 64 15.56 2.91 -6.39
C MET A 64 15.64 1.84 -5.30
N SER A 65 16.66 1.90 -4.42
CA SER A 65 16.72 1.04 -3.25
C SER A 65 15.58 1.34 -2.27
N ASN A 66 15.20 0.37 -1.44
CA ASN A 66 14.14 0.51 -0.45
C ASN A 66 14.38 1.71 0.48
N ALA A 67 15.61 1.90 0.94
CA ALA A 67 16.01 3.02 1.80
C ALA A 67 15.78 4.39 1.13
N LYS A 68 16.17 4.53 -0.14
CA LYS A 68 15.96 5.78 -0.88
C LYS A 68 14.48 6.04 -1.16
N ALA A 69 13.71 4.99 -1.44
CA ALA A 69 12.27 5.10 -1.63
C ALA A 69 11.58 5.56 -0.34
N ALA A 70 11.93 4.97 0.80
CA ALA A 70 11.41 5.36 2.11
C ALA A 70 11.71 6.83 2.45
N ALA A 71 12.93 7.30 2.16
CA ALA A 71 13.34 8.68 2.43
C ALA A 71 12.55 9.72 1.62
N LYS A 72 12.09 9.36 0.43
CA LYS A 72 11.29 10.23 -0.44
C LYS A 72 9.78 10.18 -0.14
N ALA A 73 9.31 9.04 0.36
CA ALA A 73 7.89 8.74 0.46
C ALA A 73 7.19 9.41 1.65
N ASP A 74 5.93 9.77 1.44
CA ASP A 74 4.98 10.15 2.48
C ASP A 74 4.13 8.93 2.89
N MET A 75 4.00 7.94 1.99
CA MET A 75 3.36 6.65 2.25
C MET A 75 4.20 5.53 1.66
N VAL A 76 4.42 4.47 2.43
CA VAL A 76 5.16 3.27 2.00
C VAL A 76 4.24 2.06 2.06
N MET A 77 3.97 1.44 0.90
CA MET A 77 3.18 0.22 0.77
C MET A 77 4.09 -1.00 0.62
N PHE A 78 4.01 -1.93 1.57
CA PHE A 78 4.78 -3.18 1.56
C PHE A 78 4.07 -4.24 0.72
N LEU A 79 4.68 -4.63 -0.40
CA LEU A 79 4.18 -5.67 -1.31
C LEU A 79 5.28 -6.69 -1.67
N ILE A 80 6.19 -6.92 -0.74
CA ILE A 80 7.14 -8.05 -0.74
C ILE A 80 6.59 -9.17 0.14
N PRO A 81 7.08 -10.43 0.00
CA PRO A 81 6.65 -11.54 0.84
C PRO A 81 6.84 -11.26 2.33
N ASP A 82 5.89 -11.74 3.15
CA ASP A 82 5.79 -11.43 4.58
C ASP A 82 7.07 -11.74 5.36
N GLU A 83 7.77 -12.83 5.01
CA GLU A 83 9.02 -13.25 5.66
C GLU A 83 10.17 -12.24 5.52
N PHE A 84 10.10 -11.35 4.51
CA PHE A 84 11.13 -10.33 4.28
C PHE A 84 10.76 -8.96 4.83
N GLN A 85 9.48 -8.72 5.12
CA GLN A 85 8.99 -7.39 5.49
C GLN A 85 9.61 -6.89 6.81
N GLY A 86 9.70 -7.73 7.84
CA GLY A 86 10.26 -7.34 9.14
C GLY A 86 11.71 -6.88 9.02
N LYS A 87 12.55 -7.64 8.31
CA LYS A 87 13.94 -7.28 8.06
C LYS A 87 14.06 -6.01 7.23
N THR A 88 13.33 -5.94 6.11
CA THR A 88 13.34 -4.76 5.22
C THR A 88 12.87 -3.50 5.97
N TYR A 89 11.86 -3.63 6.82
CA TYR A 89 11.41 -2.51 7.65
C TYR A 89 12.53 -2.01 8.56
N ALA A 90 13.15 -2.90 9.35
CA ALA A 90 14.16 -2.52 10.33
C ALA A 90 15.45 -1.97 9.71
N GLU A 91 15.91 -2.54 8.60
CA GLU A 91 17.19 -2.19 8.00
C GLU A 91 17.09 -1.02 7.00
N ASP A 92 16.04 -1.01 6.17
CA ASP A 92 15.96 -0.09 5.03
C ASP A 92 14.91 1.01 5.23
N ILE A 93 13.75 0.68 5.83
CA ILE A 93 12.59 1.57 5.80
C ILE A 93 12.57 2.47 7.04
N GLU A 94 12.50 1.90 8.24
CA GLU A 94 12.33 2.67 9.48
C GLU A 94 13.38 3.78 9.66
N PRO A 95 14.70 3.53 9.44
CA PRO A 95 15.72 4.56 9.61
C PRO A 95 15.60 5.74 8.65
N ASN A 96 14.88 5.56 7.55
CA ASN A 96 14.76 6.53 6.46
C ASN A 96 13.35 7.14 6.33
N LEU A 97 12.35 6.65 7.08
CA LEU A 97 10.99 7.20 7.04
C LEU A 97 10.93 8.63 7.53
N LYS A 98 10.20 9.46 6.80
CA LYS A 98 9.81 10.80 7.27
C LYS A 98 9.01 10.70 8.57
N GLU A 99 9.08 11.72 9.39
CA GLU A 99 8.18 11.88 10.53
C GLU A 99 6.74 12.02 10.03
N GLY A 100 5.80 11.35 10.68
CA GLY A 100 4.39 11.36 10.30
C GLY A 100 4.04 10.61 9.02
N ALA A 101 4.96 9.80 8.47
CA ALA A 101 4.68 9.00 7.29
C ALA A 101 3.64 7.90 7.57
N THR A 102 3.02 7.39 6.50
CA THR A 102 2.13 6.24 6.57
C THR A 102 2.86 4.98 6.12
N ILE A 103 2.77 3.90 6.88
CA ILE A 103 3.13 2.56 6.42
C ILE A 103 1.89 1.73 6.19
N ALA A 104 1.83 1.08 5.03
CA ALA A 104 0.67 0.33 4.58
C ALA A 104 1.05 -1.11 4.19
N PHE A 105 0.15 -2.05 4.47
CA PHE A 105 0.33 -3.47 4.21
C PHE A 105 -0.89 -4.02 3.47
N ALA A 106 -0.69 -5.01 2.60
CA ALA A 106 -1.80 -5.77 2.02
C ALA A 106 -2.23 -6.96 2.89
N HIS A 107 -1.45 -7.26 3.95
CA HIS A 107 -1.67 -8.35 4.89
C HIS A 107 -1.27 -7.94 6.29
N GLY A 108 -2.05 -8.34 7.30
CA GLY A 108 -1.84 -7.91 8.69
C GLY A 108 -0.78 -8.67 9.48
N PHE A 109 -0.14 -9.70 8.91
CA PHE A 109 0.72 -10.66 9.59
C PHE A 109 1.83 -10.01 10.43
N ASN A 110 2.67 -9.18 9.81
CA ASN A 110 3.87 -8.64 10.46
C ASN A 110 3.55 -7.67 11.61
N ILE A 111 2.47 -6.94 11.50
CA ILE A 111 1.99 -6.06 12.57
C ILE A 111 1.37 -6.90 13.69
N HIS A 112 0.52 -7.85 13.30
CA HIS A 112 -0.21 -8.69 14.26
C HIS A 112 0.73 -9.52 15.15
N TYR A 113 1.74 -10.14 14.56
CA TYR A 113 2.72 -10.96 15.29
C TYR A 113 3.92 -10.17 15.83
N GLY A 114 3.88 -8.84 15.76
CA GLY A 114 4.91 -7.95 16.31
C GLY A 114 6.28 -8.08 15.65
N GLN A 115 6.33 -8.57 14.40
CA GLN A 115 7.55 -8.61 13.59
C GLN A 115 7.98 -7.20 13.19
N ILE A 116 7.01 -6.30 13.05
CA ILE A 116 7.21 -4.88 12.84
C ILE A 116 6.59 -4.14 14.04
N LYS A 117 7.38 -3.28 14.66
CA LYS A 117 6.96 -2.39 15.76
C LYS A 117 7.07 -0.95 15.26
N PRO A 118 5.97 -0.38 14.76
CA PRO A 118 6.00 0.97 14.18
C PRO A 118 6.32 2.04 15.24
N ARG A 119 6.98 3.11 14.80
CA ARG A 119 7.12 4.31 15.61
C ARG A 119 5.75 4.94 15.89
N PRO A 120 5.58 5.61 17.05
CA PRO A 120 4.28 6.17 17.44
C PRO A 120 3.82 7.36 16.56
N ASP A 121 4.73 7.98 15.81
CA ASP A 121 4.44 9.09 14.90
C ASP A 121 3.86 8.66 13.55
N LEU A 122 3.84 7.35 13.25
CA LEU A 122 3.41 6.83 11.96
C LEU A 122 1.91 6.50 11.94
N ASP A 123 1.28 6.67 10.78
CA ASP A 123 0.04 5.96 10.49
C ASP A 123 0.37 4.52 10.08
N VAL A 124 -0.40 3.57 10.59
CA VAL A 124 -0.23 2.14 10.27
C VAL A 124 -1.56 1.58 9.79
N VAL A 125 -1.59 1.19 8.52
CA VAL A 125 -2.84 0.80 7.86
C VAL A 125 -2.69 -0.51 7.09
N MET A 126 -3.82 -1.20 6.90
CA MET A 126 -3.91 -2.30 5.96
C MET A 126 -4.86 -1.91 4.83
N ILE A 127 -4.43 -2.15 3.58
CA ILE A 127 -5.22 -1.92 2.37
C ILE A 127 -5.06 -3.18 1.51
N ALA A 128 -6.09 -4.03 1.51
CA ALA A 128 -6.02 -5.39 0.98
C ALA A 128 -7.11 -5.64 -0.06
N PRO A 129 -6.83 -5.51 -1.36
CA PRO A 129 -7.74 -5.95 -2.40
C PRO A 129 -7.96 -7.47 -2.31
N LYS A 130 -9.21 -7.92 -2.44
CA LYS A 130 -9.62 -9.32 -2.32
C LYS A 130 -9.56 -10.04 -3.68
N GLY A 131 -8.37 -10.09 -4.24
CA GLY A 131 -8.06 -10.79 -5.49
C GLY A 131 -6.57 -10.81 -5.79
N PRO A 132 -6.12 -11.75 -6.62
CA PRO A 132 -4.73 -11.79 -7.06
C PRO A 132 -4.39 -10.54 -7.88
N GLY A 133 -3.12 -10.12 -7.89
CA GLY A 133 -2.69 -8.87 -8.51
C GLY A 133 -3.09 -8.72 -9.98
N HIS A 134 -3.01 -9.81 -10.77
CA HIS A 134 -3.45 -9.77 -12.18
C HIS A 134 -4.96 -9.46 -12.31
N THR A 135 -5.78 -9.94 -11.37
CA THR A 135 -7.21 -9.61 -11.34
C THR A 135 -7.43 -8.16 -10.92
N VAL A 136 -6.71 -7.67 -9.90
CA VAL A 136 -6.78 -6.27 -9.48
C VAL A 136 -6.45 -5.33 -10.66
N ARG A 137 -5.38 -5.62 -11.41
CA ARG A 137 -5.00 -4.84 -12.59
C ARG A 137 -6.00 -5.00 -13.73
N GLY A 138 -6.40 -6.23 -14.03
CA GLY A 138 -7.33 -6.53 -15.13
C GLY A 138 -8.71 -5.88 -14.95
N GLN A 139 -9.27 -5.96 -13.74
CA GLN A 139 -10.56 -5.31 -13.45
C GLN A 139 -10.45 -3.78 -13.52
N TYR A 140 -9.35 -3.22 -13.02
CA TYR A 140 -9.11 -1.79 -13.14
C TYR A 140 -9.11 -1.32 -14.60
N ASN A 141 -8.43 -2.04 -15.49
CA ASN A 141 -8.30 -1.68 -16.92
C ASN A 141 -9.62 -1.66 -17.67
N ILE A 142 -10.59 -2.47 -17.27
CA ILE A 142 -11.94 -2.51 -17.87
C ILE A 142 -12.95 -1.59 -17.16
N GLY A 143 -12.48 -0.74 -16.24
CA GLY A 143 -13.35 0.19 -15.50
C GLY A 143 -14.09 -0.45 -14.33
N ALA A 144 -13.84 -1.74 -14.03
CA ALA A 144 -14.35 -2.43 -12.86
C ALA A 144 -13.34 -2.36 -11.70
N GLY A 145 -13.61 -3.07 -10.60
CA GLY A 145 -12.74 -3.11 -9.44
C GLY A 145 -12.83 -4.43 -8.70
N VAL A 146 -11.95 -4.60 -7.75
CA VAL A 146 -11.94 -5.72 -6.79
C VAL A 146 -12.24 -5.15 -5.42
N PRO A 147 -13.16 -5.75 -4.61
CA PRO A 147 -13.41 -5.28 -3.25
C PRO A 147 -12.13 -5.18 -2.44
N CYS A 148 -12.02 -4.14 -1.63
CA CYS A 148 -10.81 -3.87 -0.85
C CYS A 148 -11.16 -3.79 0.64
N LEU A 149 -10.41 -4.49 1.49
CA LEU A 149 -10.49 -4.32 2.93
C LEU A 149 -9.53 -3.23 3.38
N VAL A 150 -9.99 -2.39 4.30
CA VAL A 150 -9.19 -1.35 4.97
C VAL A 150 -9.31 -1.54 6.47
N ALA A 151 -8.16 -1.53 7.15
CA ALA A 151 -8.10 -1.51 8.61
C ALA A 151 -7.05 -0.51 9.08
N ILE A 152 -7.36 0.20 10.15
CA ILE A 152 -6.46 1.16 10.77
C ILE A 152 -5.93 0.55 12.07
N GLN A 153 -4.61 0.37 12.14
CA GLN A 153 -3.94 -0.11 13.35
C GLN A 153 -3.47 1.05 14.22
N GLN A 154 -2.96 2.12 13.60
CA GLN A 154 -2.49 3.32 14.28
C GLN A 154 -2.83 4.53 13.41
N ASP A 155 -3.38 5.56 14.03
CA ASP A 155 -3.79 6.80 13.39
C ASP A 155 -3.14 7.97 14.14
N ALA A 156 -1.89 8.27 13.80
CA ALA A 156 -1.13 9.33 14.42
C ALA A 156 -1.49 10.70 13.85
N SER A 157 -1.86 10.74 12.57
CA SER A 157 -2.23 11.98 11.86
C SER A 157 -3.68 12.42 12.10
N GLY A 158 -4.57 11.48 12.41
CA GLY A 158 -6.03 11.67 12.39
C GLY A 158 -6.67 11.51 11.01
N ASP A 159 -5.87 11.26 9.96
CA ASP A 159 -6.31 11.15 8.57
C ASP A 159 -6.07 9.75 7.96
N ALA A 160 -5.63 8.78 8.76
CA ALA A 160 -5.25 7.45 8.28
C ALA A 160 -6.39 6.76 7.51
N LEU A 161 -7.64 6.87 7.98
CA LEU A 161 -8.79 6.27 7.29
C LEU A 161 -9.05 6.95 5.95
N ALA A 162 -9.09 8.28 5.91
CA ALA A 162 -9.35 9.03 4.69
C ALA A 162 -8.29 8.77 3.61
N ASN A 163 -7.01 8.76 3.99
CA ASN A 163 -5.91 8.42 3.10
C ASN A 163 -5.99 6.97 2.60
N SER A 164 -6.39 6.02 3.45
CA SER A 164 -6.55 4.61 3.09
C SER A 164 -7.71 4.39 2.11
N ILE A 165 -8.84 5.09 2.29
CA ILE A 165 -9.98 5.06 1.37
C ILE A 165 -9.58 5.65 0.02
N ALA A 166 -8.85 6.78 0.01
CA ALA A 166 -8.33 7.39 -1.21
C ALA A 166 -7.39 6.43 -1.97
N TYR A 167 -6.47 5.78 -1.27
CA TYR A 167 -5.58 4.78 -1.87
C TYR A 167 -6.36 3.58 -2.43
N ALA A 168 -7.28 3.01 -1.65
CA ALA A 168 -8.08 1.86 -2.06
C ALA A 168 -8.95 2.17 -3.29
N SER A 169 -9.51 3.38 -3.37
CA SER A 169 -10.23 3.88 -4.54
C SER A 169 -9.30 4.02 -5.74
N ALA A 170 -8.10 4.60 -5.56
CA ALA A 170 -7.12 4.79 -6.62
C ALA A 170 -6.65 3.47 -7.25
N ILE A 171 -6.65 2.35 -6.52
CA ILE A 171 -6.37 1.03 -7.08
C ILE A 171 -7.61 0.32 -7.66
N GLY A 172 -8.77 0.96 -7.64
CA GLY A 172 -10.04 0.48 -8.20
C GLY A 172 -11.01 -0.13 -7.20
N GLY A 173 -10.65 -0.19 -5.91
CA GLY A 173 -11.49 -0.79 -4.87
C GLY A 173 -12.83 -0.11 -4.69
N GLY A 174 -12.89 1.21 -4.86
CA GLY A 174 -14.12 2.00 -4.72
C GLY A 174 -15.21 1.68 -5.75
N ARG A 175 -14.86 1.07 -6.87
CA ARG A 175 -15.81 0.60 -7.88
C ARG A 175 -16.57 -0.65 -7.44
N ALA A 176 -15.97 -1.46 -6.56
CA ALA A 176 -16.55 -2.71 -6.06
C ALA A 176 -16.98 -2.63 -4.59
N GLY A 177 -16.40 -1.71 -3.83
CA GLY A 177 -16.64 -1.47 -2.42
C GLY A 177 -15.37 -1.60 -1.58
N ILE A 178 -15.13 -0.59 -0.74
CA ILE A 178 -14.07 -0.54 0.25
C ILE A 178 -14.71 -0.79 1.60
N ILE A 179 -14.32 -1.87 2.26
CA ILE A 179 -14.94 -2.34 3.50
C ILE A 179 -13.99 -2.09 4.66
N THR A 180 -14.41 -1.28 5.62
CA THR A 180 -13.64 -1.11 6.85
C THR A 180 -13.85 -2.27 7.80
N VAL A 181 -12.73 -2.81 8.29
CA VAL A 181 -12.73 -3.90 9.26
C VAL A 181 -11.82 -3.53 10.44
N SER A 182 -12.11 -4.10 11.62
CA SER A 182 -11.17 -3.96 12.72
C SER A 182 -9.97 -4.89 12.47
N TYR A 183 -8.79 -4.46 12.86
CA TYR A 183 -7.56 -5.27 12.73
C TYR A 183 -7.70 -6.64 13.44
N THR A 184 -8.52 -6.72 14.48
CA THR A 184 -8.80 -7.95 15.24
C THR A 184 -9.71 -8.94 14.49
N HIS A 185 -10.56 -8.48 13.56
CA HIS A 185 -11.43 -9.35 12.75
C HIS A 185 -10.67 -10.11 11.64
N LEU A 186 -9.47 -9.68 11.29
CA LEU A 186 -8.63 -10.37 10.30
C LEU A 186 -8.14 -11.73 10.79
N ARG A 187 -8.19 -12.00 12.11
CA ARG A 187 -7.86 -13.31 12.71
C ARG A 187 -8.76 -14.46 12.26
N ALA A 188 -10.01 -14.18 11.87
CA ALA A 188 -11.03 -15.23 11.69
C ALA A 188 -11.03 -15.86 10.29
N HIS A 189 -10.28 -15.33 9.34
CA HIS A 189 -10.34 -15.75 7.92
C HIS A 189 -9.02 -16.30 7.37
N GLU A 190 -8.01 -16.48 8.20
CA GLU A 190 -6.67 -16.92 7.79
C GLU A 190 -6.27 -18.31 8.33
N THR A 191 -7.24 -19.10 8.82
CA THR A 191 -7.04 -20.53 9.18
C THR A 191 -7.67 -21.45 8.16
#